data_022f4c82eb497968af4ca62cd7e40ac0
#
_entry.id   022f4c82eb497968af4ca62cd7e40ac0
#
_cell.length_a   1.000
_cell.length_b   1.000
_cell.length_c   1.000
_cell.angle_alpha   90.00
_cell.angle_beta   90.00
_cell.angle_gamma   90.00
#
_symmetry.space_group_name_H-M   'P 1'
#
loop_
_entity.id
_entity.type
_entity.pdbx_description
1 polymer ?
#
loop_
_entity_poly.entity_id
_entity_poly.type
_entity_poly.pdbx_seq_one_letter_code
_entity_poly.pdbx_strand_id
1 'polypeptide(L)'
;MNGRKRFHAFAMMVLMALANVAMADPGVLVLGRISDDPQRHHDQLKPLLDYVVPRMADVGIREGRVLMARDASRMTSYLRHGRVDWVTETAATGLTLINRASTPVLLLTERNGVSHYRSLLFVRNDSPVRGLDDLRGRRLALQSPASTSAYLLPAITLLDAGVPMEILPSPMDRPRAGGVGYVFGNTEANIATWVLKGVVDAGAFSEVDMAELQARDPRAASLRVVGRSMSAPRAMELVRADLDPRVRERLRAVLLEASRDPQAAPALQRFFGTTRFADVTPEDAAALDVLAEAARRTREAIE
;
A
#
# COMPACT_ATOMS: atom_id res chain seq x y z
N MET A 1 41.69 73.71 8.54
CA MET A 1 42.49 72.48 8.76
C MET A 1 41.52 71.29 8.58
N ASN A 2 41.84 70.48 7.57
CA ASN A 2 40.94 69.55 6.87
C ASN A 2 40.78 68.21 7.58
N GLY A 3 39.56 67.85 7.94
CA GLY A 3 39.16 66.50 8.40
C GLY A 3 38.31 65.81 7.35
N ARG A 4 38.90 64.94 6.53
CA ARG A 4 38.19 64.14 5.53
C ARG A 4 37.39 63.02 6.23
N LYS A 5 36.06 63.11 6.17
CA LYS A 5 35.17 62.03 6.53
C LYS A 5 35.13 61.01 5.40
N ARG A 6 35.67 59.80 5.65
CA ARG A 6 35.53 58.65 4.78
C ARG A 6 34.18 57.98 5.03
N PHE A 7 33.28 58.08 4.07
CA PHE A 7 32.03 57.27 4.02
C PHE A 7 32.42 55.83 3.57
N HIS A 8 32.23 54.85 4.44
CA HIS A 8 32.29 53.46 4.05
C HIS A 8 30.89 53.05 3.66
N ALA A 9 30.67 52.87 2.36
CA ALA A 9 29.47 52.22 1.82
C ALA A 9 29.53 50.72 2.17
N PHE A 10 28.69 50.28 3.07
CA PHE A 10 28.48 48.84 3.37
C PHE A 10 27.53 48.29 2.31
N ALA A 11 28.11 47.63 1.29
CA ALA A 11 27.32 46.89 0.31
C ALA A 11 26.74 45.63 1.00
N MET A 12 25.46 45.70 1.33
CA MET A 12 24.70 44.58 1.87
C MET A 12 24.43 43.61 0.70
N MET A 13 25.27 42.59 0.56
CA MET A 13 25.11 41.51 -0.41
C MET A 13 23.99 40.59 0.13
N VAL A 14 22.77 40.80 -0.35
CA VAL A 14 21.63 39.90 -0.08
C VAL A 14 21.88 38.62 -0.89
N LEU A 15 22.43 37.62 -0.23
CA LEU A 15 22.51 36.26 -0.77
C LEU A 15 21.10 35.71 -0.81
N MET A 16 20.40 35.82 -1.93
CA MET A 16 19.19 35.03 -2.19
C MET A 16 19.64 33.57 -2.29
N ALA A 17 19.49 32.85 -1.20
CA ALA A 17 19.47 31.39 -1.22
C ALA A 17 18.24 30.97 -2.04
N LEU A 18 18.41 30.77 -3.32
CA LEU A 18 17.47 30.02 -4.14
C LEU A 18 17.39 28.62 -3.53
N ALA A 19 16.40 28.42 -2.66
CA ALA A 19 15.97 27.10 -2.29
C ALA A 19 15.60 26.41 -3.62
N ASN A 20 16.47 25.54 -4.11
CA ASN A 20 16.11 24.59 -5.16
C ASN A 20 15.00 23.70 -4.60
N VAL A 21 13.76 24.18 -4.71
CA VAL A 21 12.61 23.31 -4.74
C VAL A 21 12.86 22.46 -5.97
N ALA A 22 13.26 21.21 -5.78
CA ALA A 22 13.39 20.25 -6.85
C ALA A 22 11.98 20.04 -7.44
N MET A 23 11.62 20.95 -8.35
CA MET A 23 10.43 20.82 -9.18
C MET A 23 10.61 19.55 -10.01
N ALA A 24 9.52 18.79 -10.20
CA ALA A 24 9.53 17.69 -11.15
C ALA A 24 10.14 18.17 -12.47
N ASP A 25 11.11 17.42 -12.99
CA ASP A 25 11.78 17.75 -14.25
C ASP A 25 10.72 17.72 -15.37
N PRO A 26 10.46 18.84 -16.07
CA PRO A 26 9.41 18.87 -17.07
C PRO A 26 9.74 17.82 -18.14
N GLY A 27 8.85 16.85 -18.32
CA GLY A 27 9.02 15.75 -19.26
C GLY A 27 9.43 14.40 -18.65
N VAL A 28 9.58 14.31 -17.32
CA VAL A 28 9.85 13.07 -16.60
C VAL A 28 8.57 12.61 -15.88
N LEU A 29 8.18 11.34 -16.07
CA LEU A 29 7.14 10.68 -15.28
C LEU A 29 7.80 9.79 -14.22
N VAL A 30 7.52 10.06 -12.94
CA VAL A 30 8.12 9.32 -11.83
C VAL A 30 7.11 8.37 -11.21
N LEU A 31 7.36 7.06 -11.35
CA LEU A 31 6.58 5.99 -10.70
C LEU A 31 7.20 5.65 -9.34
N GLY A 32 6.42 5.80 -8.29
CA GLY A 32 6.80 5.53 -6.92
C GLY A 32 6.31 4.19 -6.36
N ARG A 33 7.07 3.64 -5.41
CA ARG A 33 6.67 2.47 -4.61
C ARG A 33 7.28 2.55 -3.21
N ILE A 34 6.52 2.12 -2.19
CA ILE A 34 7.10 1.84 -0.88
C ILE A 34 7.69 0.43 -0.91
N SER A 35 8.96 0.29 -0.50
CA SER A 35 9.70 -0.95 -0.69
C SER A 35 10.75 -1.18 0.39
N ASP A 36 10.81 -2.43 0.86
CA ASP A 36 11.88 -3.03 1.65
C ASP A 36 12.88 -3.80 0.76
N ASP A 37 12.52 -4.07 -0.51
CA ASP A 37 13.38 -4.68 -1.54
C ASP A 37 13.36 -3.81 -2.82
N PRO A 38 14.13 -2.71 -2.85
CA PRO A 38 14.09 -1.74 -3.94
C PRO A 38 14.47 -2.30 -5.30
N GLN A 39 15.44 -3.23 -5.34
CA GLN A 39 15.90 -3.81 -6.61
C GLN A 39 14.80 -4.65 -7.25
N ARG A 40 14.21 -5.57 -6.49
CA ARG A 40 13.11 -6.41 -6.99
C ARG A 40 11.93 -5.58 -7.46
N HIS A 41 11.52 -4.58 -6.68
CA HIS A 41 10.41 -3.73 -7.07
C HIS A 41 10.74 -2.83 -8.27
N HIS A 42 11.98 -2.36 -8.41
CA HIS A 42 12.41 -1.67 -9.62
C HIS A 42 12.20 -2.54 -10.87
N ASP A 43 12.65 -3.80 -10.83
CA ASP A 43 12.54 -4.75 -11.94
C ASP A 43 11.08 -5.12 -12.26
N GLN A 44 10.19 -4.99 -11.29
CA GLN A 44 8.74 -5.17 -11.48
C GLN A 44 8.06 -3.94 -12.10
N LEU A 45 8.48 -2.73 -11.73
CA LEU A 45 7.83 -1.48 -12.12
C LEU A 45 8.32 -0.96 -13.47
N LYS A 46 9.63 -1.06 -13.71
CA LYS A 46 10.31 -0.44 -14.87
C LYS A 46 9.72 -0.87 -16.22
N PRO A 47 9.39 -2.16 -16.47
CA PRO A 47 8.84 -2.58 -17.76
C PRO A 47 7.50 -1.90 -18.12
N LEU A 48 6.61 -1.69 -17.14
CA LEU A 48 5.36 -0.96 -17.40
C LEU A 48 5.63 0.52 -17.63
N LEU A 49 6.53 1.13 -16.89
CA LEU A 49 6.91 2.52 -17.10
C LEU A 49 7.52 2.73 -18.50
N ASP A 50 8.33 1.78 -18.98
CA ASP A 50 8.91 1.81 -20.34
C ASP A 50 7.86 1.64 -21.44
N TYR A 51 6.78 0.93 -21.17
CA TYR A 51 5.62 0.85 -22.07
C TYR A 51 4.83 2.17 -22.08
N VAL A 52 4.64 2.80 -20.91
CA VAL A 52 3.82 4.01 -20.72
C VAL A 52 4.47 5.25 -21.33
N VAL A 53 5.74 5.49 -21.05
CA VAL A 53 6.44 6.75 -21.39
C VAL A 53 6.37 7.10 -22.88
N PRO A 54 6.68 6.21 -23.84
CA PRO A 54 6.60 6.56 -25.28
C PRO A 54 5.17 6.96 -25.72
N ARG A 55 4.15 6.45 -25.02
CA ARG A 55 2.73 6.70 -25.30
C ARG A 55 2.22 8.00 -24.67
N MET A 56 3.07 8.72 -23.95
CA MET A 56 2.76 10.01 -23.32
C MET A 56 3.55 11.18 -23.95
N ALA A 57 4.15 10.97 -25.12
CA ALA A 57 4.94 11.96 -25.80
C ALA A 57 4.14 13.22 -26.21
N ASP A 58 2.85 13.06 -26.49
CA ASP A 58 1.88 14.10 -26.85
C ASP A 58 1.59 15.07 -25.69
N VAL A 59 1.76 14.64 -24.45
CA VAL A 59 1.64 15.48 -23.25
C VAL A 59 2.99 15.90 -22.67
N GLY A 60 4.07 15.75 -23.47
CA GLY A 60 5.41 16.26 -23.13
C GLY A 60 6.28 15.30 -22.33
N ILE A 61 5.80 14.12 -21.92
CA ILE A 61 6.62 13.13 -21.20
C ILE A 61 7.60 12.45 -22.16
N ARG A 62 8.88 12.38 -21.76
CA ARG A 62 9.98 11.82 -22.56
C ARG A 62 10.82 10.79 -21.82
N GLU A 63 10.81 10.83 -20.49
CA GLU A 63 11.59 9.95 -19.63
C GLU A 63 10.73 9.38 -18.51
N GLY A 64 11.04 8.16 -18.06
CA GLY A 64 10.42 7.50 -16.93
C GLY A 64 11.44 7.11 -15.87
N ARG A 65 11.20 7.48 -14.62
CA ARG A 65 12.02 7.11 -13.46
C ARG A 65 11.22 6.34 -12.44
N VAL A 66 11.85 5.36 -11.80
CA VAL A 66 11.28 4.67 -10.64
C VAL A 66 11.93 5.24 -9.39
N LEU A 67 11.12 5.61 -8.39
CA LEU A 67 11.60 6.14 -7.11
C LEU A 67 11.01 5.35 -5.95
N MET A 68 11.89 4.73 -5.14
CA MET A 68 11.49 3.97 -3.96
C MET A 68 11.46 4.86 -2.71
N ALA A 69 10.47 4.61 -1.85
CA ALA A 69 10.41 5.15 -0.51
C ALA A 69 10.48 3.99 0.50
N ARG A 70 11.13 4.21 1.63
CA ARG A 70 11.22 3.20 2.70
C ARG A 70 9.93 3.03 3.50
N ASP A 71 9.08 4.06 3.50
CA ASP A 71 7.84 4.11 4.27
C ASP A 71 6.83 5.10 3.68
N ALA A 72 5.59 5.07 4.20
CA ALA A 72 4.50 5.94 3.76
C ALA A 72 4.77 7.44 4.04
N SER A 73 5.49 7.77 5.10
CA SER A 73 5.83 9.17 5.43
C SER A 73 6.76 9.75 4.39
N ARG A 74 7.76 8.98 3.96
CA ARG A 74 8.68 9.37 2.90
C ARG A 74 7.98 9.50 1.55
N MET A 75 7.10 8.54 1.21
CA MET A 75 6.29 8.62 -0.02
C MET A 75 5.34 9.81 0.00
N THR A 76 4.68 10.10 1.12
CA THR A 76 3.87 11.31 1.31
C THR A 76 4.68 12.58 1.02
N SER A 77 5.91 12.67 1.55
CA SER A 77 6.82 13.78 1.25
C SER A 77 7.15 13.89 -0.23
N TYR A 78 7.43 12.78 -0.90
CA TYR A 78 7.73 12.77 -2.33
C TYR A 78 6.55 13.26 -3.18
N LEU A 79 5.34 12.80 -2.88
CA LEU A 79 4.11 13.23 -3.57
C LEU A 79 3.85 14.73 -3.38
N ARG A 80 3.94 15.23 -2.14
CA ARG A 80 3.72 16.65 -1.83
C ARG A 80 4.73 17.60 -2.46
N HIS A 81 5.95 17.14 -2.71
CA HIS A 81 7.01 17.95 -3.31
C HIS A 81 7.23 17.63 -4.80
N GLY A 82 6.29 16.97 -5.47
CA GLY A 82 6.34 16.67 -6.89
C GLY A 82 7.49 15.76 -7.32
N ARG A 83 8.06 14.98 -6.39
CA ARG A 83 9.16 14.03 -6.69
C ARG A 83 8.65 12.69 -7.22
N VAL A 84 7.39 12.39 -7.02
CA VAL A 84 6.68 11.21 -7.52
C VAL A 84 5.35 11.69 -8.10
N ASP A 85 5.02 11.22 -9.29
CA ASP A 85 3.81 11.58 -10.02
C ASP A 85 2.73 10.52 -9.87
N TRP A 86 3.13 9.25 -9.87
CA TRP A 86 2.26 8.08 -9.88
C TRP A 86 2.77 7.04 -8.89
N VAL A 87 1.87 6.43 -8.11
CA VAL A 87 2.19 5.38 -7.12
C VAL A 87 1.22 4.22 -7.29
N THR A 88 1.74 2.98 -7.27
CA THR A 88 0.93 1.76 -7.18
C THR A 88 1.00 1.21 -5.77
N GLU A 89 -0.16 1.07 -5.10
CA GLU A 89 -0.23 0.61 -3.71
C GLU A 89 -1.46 -0.23 -3.42
N THR A 90 -1.43 -0.97 -2.31
CA THR A 90 -2.61 -1.64 -1.76
C THR A 90 -3.41 -0.68 -0.86
N ALA A 91 -4.65 -1.06 -0.49
CA ALA A 91 -5.57 -0.15 0.18
C ALA A 91 -5.01 0.44 1.49
N ALA A 92 -4.33 -0.34 2.35
CA ALA A 92 -3.81 0.16 3.63
C ALA A 92 -2.86 1.35 3.45
N THR A 93 -1.89 1.21 2.55
CA THR A 93 -0.93 2.27 2.22
C THR A 93 -1.60 3.36 1.39
N GLY A 94 -2.40 2.97 0.37
CA GLY A 94 -3.10 3.92 -0.49
C GLY A 94 -3.97 4.90 0.29
N LEU A 95 -4.79 4.43 1.21
CA LEU A 95 -5.62 5.27 2.09
C LEU A 95 -4.77 6.22 2.96
N THR A 96 -3.60 5.76 3.40
CA THR A 96 -2.67 6.63 4.13
C THR A 96 -2.14 7.77 3.24
N LEU A 97 -1.81 7.50 1.97
CA LEU A 97 -1.35 8.50 1.02
C LEU A 97 -2.48 9.46 0.63
N ILE A 98 -3.71 8.95 0.41
CA ILE A 98 -4.91 9.76 0.16
C ILE A 98 -5.11 10.75 1.30
N ASN A 99 -5.11 10.28 2.53
CA ASN A 99 -5.32 11.14 3.71
C ASN A 99 -4.20 12.16 3.91
N ARG A 100 -2.93 11.77 3.73
CA ARG A 100 -1.77 12.62 4.05
C ARG A 100 -1.30 13.50 2.91
N ALA A 101 -1.49 13.12 1.66
CA ALA A 101 -1.02 13.84 0.48
C ALA A 101 -2.14 14.25 -0.49
N SER A 102 -3.42 14.03 -0.11
CA SER A 102 -4.59 14.32 -0.95
C SER A 102 -4.49 13.71 -2.37
N THR A 103 -3.85 12.54 -2.47
CA THR A 103 -3.66 11.84 -3.73
C THR A 103 -4.98 11.26 -4.24
N PRO A 104 -5.48 11.66 -5.42
CA PRO A 104 -6.64 11.01 -6.00
C PRO A 104 -6.31 9.59 -6.48
N VAL A 105 -7.29 8.69 -6.39
CA VAL A 105 -7.24 7.38 -7.05
C VAL A 105 -7.45 7.60 -8.53
N LEU A 106 -6.50 7.18 -9.35
CA LEU A 106 -6.59 7.26 -10.81
C LEU A 106 -7.34 6.05 -11.37
N LEU A 107 -6.96 4.85 -10.95
CA LEU A 107 -7.53 3.57 -11.39
C LEU A 107 -7.43 2.53 -10.27
N LEU A 108 -8.27 1.50 -10.36
CA LEU A 108 -8.10 0.26 -9.62
C LEU A 108 -7.33 -0.76 -10.46
N THR A 109 -6.60 -1.65 -9.79
CA THR A 109 -5.74 -2.63 -10.45
C THR A 109 -6.16 -4.04 -10.08
N GLU A 110 -6.50 -4.82 -11.10
CA GLU A 110 -6.74 -6.25 -11.00
C GLU A 110 -5.40 -7.01 -11.12
N ARG A 111 -5.12 -7.94 -10.22
CA ARG A 111 -3.90 -8.74 -10.22
C ARG A 111 -4.25 -10.23 -10.22
N ASN A 112 -3.68 -10.99 -11.16
CA ASN A 112 -3.96 -12.42 -11.36
C ASN A 112 -5.48 -12.71 -11.47
N GLY A 113 -6.24 -11.83 -12.14
CA GLY A 113 -7.69 -11.97 -12.31
C GLY A 113 -8.53 -11.57 -11.08
N VAL A 114 -7.90 -11.02 -10.03
CA VAL A 114 -8.57 -10.62 -8.80
C VAL A 114 -8.62 -9.09 -8.70
N SER A 115 -9.80 -8.50 -8.78
CA SER A 115 -10.04 -7.06 -8.63
C SER A 115 -10.25 -6.65 -7.18
N HIS A 116 -10.93 -7.49 -6.40
CA HIS A 116 -11.21 -7.30 -4.98
C HIS A 116 -10.93 -8.59 -4.22
N TYR A 117 -10.61 -8.49 -2.95
CA TYR A 117 -10.33 -9.64 -2.10
C TYR A 117 -10.74 -9.38 -0.65
N ARG A 118 -10.82 -10.46 0.12
CA ARG A 118 -11.12 -10.42 1.56
C ARG A 118 -9.96 -10.99 2.34
N SER A 119 -9.84 -10.59 3.58
CA SER A 119 -9.01 -11.30 4.56
C SER A 119 -9.77 -12.45 5.18
N LEU A 120 -9.06 -13.54 5.43
CA LEU A 120 -9.52 -14.69 6.20
C LEU A 120 -8.78 -14.72 7.53
N LEU A 121 -9.51 -14.77 8.65
CA LEU A 121 -8.95 -15.13 9.95
C LEU A 121 -9.08 -16.64 10.10
N PHE A 122 -8.01 -17.32 10.41
CA PHE A 122 -7.99 -18.79 10.46
C PHE A 122 -7.21 -19.33 11.66
N VAL A 123 -7.56 -20.54 12.04
CA VAL A 123 -6.98 -21.32 13.14
C VAL A 123 -6.74 -22.76 12.70
N ARG A 124 -6.07 -23.58 13.51
CA ARG A 124 -6.02 -25.02 13.25
C ARG A 124 -7.39 -25.67 13.46
N ASN A 125 -7.64 -26.77 12.77
CA ASN A 125 -8.89 -27.53 12.88
C ASN A 125 -9.19 -28.04 14.31
N ASP A 126 -8.12 -28.39 15.06
CA ASP A 126 -8.21 -28.87 16.44
C ASP A 126 -8.34 -27.73 17.47
N SER A 127 -8.31 -26.47 17.04
CA SER A 127 -8.48 -25.30 17.90
C SER A 127 -9.90 -25.25 18.49
N PRO A 128 -10.06 -24.86 19.78
CA PRO A 128 -11.38 -24.61 20.37
C PRO A 128 -12.07 -23.35 19.83
N VAL A 129 -11.35 -22.43 19.17
CA VAL A 129 -11.87 -21.17 18.61
C VAL A 129 -12.89 -21.46 17.53
N ARG A 130 -14.12 -20.94 17.64
CA ARG A 130 -15.20 -21.11 16.66
C ARG A 130 -15.58 -19.82 15.95
N GLY A 131 -15.29 -18.67 16.53
CA GLY A 131 -15.59 -17.34 16.00
C GLY A 131 -14.63 -16.28 16.50
N LEU A 132 -14.90 -15.02 16.18
CA LEU A 132 -14.03 -13.90 16.51
C LEU A 132 -13.92 -13.66 18.02
N ASP A 133 -15.00 -13.82 18.77
CA ASP A 133 -15.01 -13.63 20.22
C ASP A 133 -14.11 -14.63 20.97
N ASP A 134 -13.95 -15.84 20.44
CA ASP A 134 -13.08 -16.87 21.02
C ASP A 134 -11.58 -16.54 20.84
N LEU A 135 -11.25 -15.51 20.06
CA LEU A 135 -9.87 -15.00 19.93
C LEU A 135 -9.42 -14.17 21.13
N ARG A 136 -10.30 -13.79 22.04
CA ARG A 136 -9.94 -13.11 23.28
C ARG A 136 -8.98 -13.98 24.12
N GLY A 137 -7.88 -13.37 24.56
CA GLY A 137 -6.82 -14.07 25.26
C GLY A 137 -5.95 -14.97 24.37
N ARG A 138 -6.09 -14.88 23.05
CA ARG A 138 -5.33 -15.65 22.06
C ARG A 138 -4.31 -14.79 21.35
N ARG A 139 -3.37 -15.45 20.65
CA ARG A 139 -2.28 -14.82 19.89
C ARG A 139 -2.58 -14.95 18.39
N LEU A 140 -2.47 -13.84 17.70
CA LEU A 140 -2.73 -13.71 16.28
C LEU A 140 -1.44 -13.31 15.54
N ALA A 141 -1.08 -14.02 14.48
CA ALA A 141 -0.02 -13.60 13.58
C ALA A 141 -0.59 -12.75 12.44
N LEU A 142 0.01 -11.59 12.22
CA LEU A 142 -0.26 -10.65 11.14
C LEU A 142 1.02 -10.39 10.34
N GLN A 143 0.94 -9.78 9.15
CA GLN A 143 2.12 -9.62 8.30
C GLN A 143 2.97 -8.42 8.71
N SER A 144 2.44 -7.22 8.52
CA SER A 144 3.10 -5.93 8.80
C SER A 144 2.06 -4.81 8.81
N PRO A 145 2.34 -3.65 9.37
CA PRO A 145 1.41 -2.51 9.40
C PRO A 145 1.00 -1.99 8.01
N ALA A 146 1.78 -2.24 6.98
CA ALA A 146 1.49 -1.83 5.59
C ALA A 146 0.57 -2.81 4.83
N SER A 147 0.30 -4.00 5.41
CA SER A 147 -0.53 -5.01 4.74
C SER A 147 -2.02 -4.70 4.84
N THR A 148 -2.71 -4.72 3.71
CA THR A 148 -4.17 -4.59 3.68
C THR A 148 -4.84 -5.87 4.20
N SER A 149 -4.55 -7.02 3.60
CA SER A 149 -5.25 -8.27 3.91
C SER A 149 -4.74 -8.99 5.15
N ALA A 150 -3.47 -8.80 5.50
CA ALA A 150 -2.88 -9.49 6.64
C ALA A 150 -2.58 -8.55 7.83
N TYR A 151 -3.20 -7.36 7.86
CA TYR A 151 -3.20 -6.47 9.01
C TYR A 151 -4.44 -5.59 9.08
N LEU A 152 -4.65 -4.67 8.11
CA LEU A 152 -5.73 -3.67 8.20
C LEU A 152 -7.12 -4.31 8.24
N LEU A 153 -7.43 -5.19 7.28
CA LEU A 153 -8.75 -5.83 7.21
C LEU A 153 -9.04 -6.74 8.41
N PRO A 154 -8.12 -7.60 8.88
CA PRO A 154 -8.31 -8.34 10.13
C PRO A 154 -8.53 -7.45 11.34
N ALA A 155 -7.76 -6.35 11.46
CA ALA A 155 -7.89 -5.42 12.57
C ALA A 155 -9.27 -4.74 12.58
N ILE A 156 -9.73 -4.22 11.43
CA ILE A 156 -11.09 -3.69 11.28
C ILE A 156 -12.12 -4.74 11.72
N THR A 157 -11.98 -5.97 11.21
CA THR A 157 -12.93 -7.06 11.47
C THR A 157 -13.04 -7.40 12.97
N LEU A 158 -11.90 -7.44 13.68
CA LEU A 158 -11.86 -7.72 15.11
C LEU A 158 -12.42 -6.55 15.93
N LEU A 159 -12.04 -5.31 15.61
CA LEU A 159 -12.52 -4.14 16.34
C LEU A 159 -14.02 -3.89 16.13
N ASP A 160 -14.54 -4.10 14.92
CA ASP A 160 -15.99 -4.01 14.64
C ASP A 160 -16.77 -5.11 15.36
N ALA A 161 -16.15 -6.28 15.62
CA ALA A 161 -16.71 -7.33 16.48
C ALA A 161 -16.53 -7.06 17.99
N GLY A 162 -16.00 -5.90 18.37
CA GLY A 162 -15.75 -5.53 19.76
C GLY A 162 -14.57 -6.29 20.41
N VAL A 163 -13.67 -6.89 19.64
CA VAL A 163 -12.48 -7.61 20.13
C VAL A 163 -11.28 -6.65 20.09
N PRO A 164 -10.84 -6.06 21.24
CA PRO A 164 -9.69 -5.19 21.29
C PRO A 164 -8.40 -5.90 20.90
N MET A 165 -7.47 -5.16 20.34
CA MET A 165 -6.19 -5.67 19.89
C MET A 165 -5.02 -5.01 20.66
N GLU A 166 -3.98 -5.80 20.95
CA GLU A 166 -2.73 -5.28 21.50
C GLU A 166 -1.52 -5.94 20.84
N ILE A 167 -0.48 -5.13 20.58
CA ILE A 167 0.78 -5.67 20.06
C ILE A 167 1.52 -6.41 21.15
N LEU A 168 2.04 -7.59 20.83
CA LEU A 168 2.88 -8.37 21.74
C LEU A 168 4.35 -8.22 21.33
N PRO A 169 5.28 -8.09 22.31
CA PRO A 169 6.72 -8.07 22.03
C PRO A 169 7.22 -9.37 21.37
N SER A 170 6.57 -10.50 21.69
CA SER A 170 6.97 -11.82 21.22
C SER A 170 5.75 -12.74 21.08
N PRO A 171 5.78 -13.72 20.16
CA PRO A 171 4.74 -14.75 20.06
C PRO A 171 4.65 -15.66 21.29
N MET A 172 5.59 -15.57 22.23
CA MET A 172 5.57 -16.31 23.49
C MET A 172 4.84 -15.56 24.60
N ASP A 173 4.60 -14.24 24.42
CA ASP A 173 3.88 -13.43 25.39
C ASP A 173 2.36 -13.74 25.35
N ARG A 174 1.68 -13.43 26.44
CA ARG A 174 0.24 -13.62 26.55
C ARG A 174 -0.45 -12.25 26.49
N PRO A 175 -1.55 -12.14 25.72
CA PRO A 175 -2.36 -10.92 25.72
C PRO A 175 -3.08 -10.75 27.06
N ARG A 176 -3.55 -9.52 27.29
CA ARG A 176 -4.45 -9.22 28.41
C ARG A 176 -5.78 -9.97 28.24
N ALA A 177 -6.43 -10.26 29.37
CA ALA A 177 -7.76 -10.82 29.33
C ALA A 177 -8.74 -9.87 28.62
N GLY A 178 -9.55 -10.41 27.70
CA GLY A 178 -10.57 -9.65 26.98
C GLY A 178 -10.17 -9.08 25.61
N GLY A 179 -8.88 -9.09 25.25
CA GLY A 179 -8.39 -8.71 23.94
C GLY A 179 -7.64 -9.82 23.21
N VAL A 180 -7.27 -9.60 21.95
CA VAL A 180 -6.39 -10.47 21.19
C VAL A 180 -5.00 -9.82 21.08
N GLY A 181 -3.95 -10.61 21.41
CA GLY A 181 -2.58 -10.15 21.21
C GLY A 181 -2.09 -10.49 19.81
N TYR A 182 -1.42 -9.55 19.15
CA TYR A 182 -0.89 -9.83 17.82
C TYR A 182 0.62 -9.61 17.70
N VAL A 183 1.22 -10.35 16.79
CA VAL A 183 2.65 -10.27 16.44
C VAL A 183 2.81 -10.21 14.93
N PHE A 184 3.91 -9.62 14.45
CA PHE A 184 4.21 -9.57 13.03
C PHE A 184 5.10 -10.74 12.59
N GLY A 185 4.57 -11.55 11.66
CA GLY A 185 5.28 -12.68 11.05
C GLY A 185 6.05 -12.33 9.76
N ASN A 186 5.90 -11.10 9.27
CA ASN A 186 6.51 -10.52 8.07
C ASN A 186 6.07 -11.14 6.74
N THR A 187 5.75 -12.43 6.68
CA THR A 187 5.28 -13.11 5.47
C THR A 187 4.09 -14.02 5.76
N GLU A 188 3.25 -14.25 4.76
CA GLU A 188 2.11 -15.19 4.82
C GLU A 188 2.58 -16.61 5.13
N ALA A 189 3.74 -17.01 4.60
CA ALA A 189 4.35 -18.31 4.87
C ALA A 189 4.72 -18.48 6.35
N ASN A 190 5.25 -17.44 7.00
CA ASN A 190 5.54 -17.45 8.43
C ASN A 190 4.24 -17.51 9.25
N ILE A 191 3.23 -16.70 8.89
CA ILE A 191 1.92 -16.70 9.55
C ILE A 191 1.33 -18.11 9.54
N ALA A 192 1.25 -18.73 8.36
CA ALA A 192 0.73 -20.10 8.22
C ALA A 192 1.55 -21.10 9.04
N THR A 193 2.88 -21.02 8.96
CA THR A 193 3.79 -21.92 9.70
C THR A 193 3.61 -21.78 11.21
N TRP A 194 3.49 -20.56 11.73
CA TRP A 194 3.31 -20.32 13.16
C TRP A 194 1.98 -20.87 13.67
N VAL A 195 0.90 -20.72 12.90
CA VAL A 195 -0.40 -21.32 13.25
C VAL A 195 -0.32 -22.84 13.21
N LEU A 196 0.20 -23.43 12.13
CA LEU A 196 0.34 -24.87 11.96
C LEU A 196 1.19 -25.50 13.07
N LYS A 197 2.24 -24.84 13.53
CA LYS A 197 3.10 -25.30 14.63
C LYS A 197 2.59 -24.95 16.03
N GLY A 198 1.48 -24.20 16.16
CA GLY A 198 0.94 -23.76 17.44
C GLY A 198 1.78 -22.71 18.16
N VAL A 199 2.67 -21.99 17.45
CA VAL A 199 3.40 -20.84 17.97
C VAL A 199 2.44 -19.71 18.31
N VAL A 200 1.43 -19.49 17.47
CA VAL A 200 0.29 -18.62 17.71
C VAL A 200 -1.01 -19.39 17.51
N ASP A 201 -2.11 -18.86 18.02
CA ASP A 201 -3.41 -19.54 18.00
C ASP A 201 -4.15 -19.31 16.68
N ALA A 202 -3.95 -18.14 16.04
CA ALA A 202 -4.61 -17.72 14.81
C ALA A 202 -3.68 -16.98 13.87
N GLY A 203 -4.09 -16.86 12.60
CA GLY A 203 -3.42 -16.06 11.58
C GLY A 203 -4.44 -15.37 10.68
N ALA A 204 -3.98 -14.38 9.92
CA ALA A 204 -4.81 -13.72 8.91
C ALA A 204 -4.02 -13.32 7.69
N PHE A 205 -4.59 -13.59 6.51
CA PHE A 205 -4.15 -13.12 5.20
C PHE A 205 -5.28 -13.27 4.17
N SER A 206 -5.04 -12.92 2.89
CA SER A 206 -6.10 -12.92 1.89
C SER A 206 -6.61 -14.30 1.54
N GLU A 207 -7.85 -14.37 1.05
CA GLU A 207 -8.42 -15.61 0.47
C GLU A 207 -7.59 -16.12 -0.72
N VAL A 208 -6.90 -15.23 -1.45
CA VAL A 208 -6.01 -15.58 -2.55
C VAL A 208 -4.78 -16.32 -2.00
N ASP A 209 -4.12 -15.77 -0.97
CA ASP A 209 -2.98 -16.40 -0.32
C ASP A 209 -3.36 -17.74 0.32
N MET A 210 -4.59 -17.85 0.86
CA MET A 210 -5.10 -19.12 1.39
C MET A 210 -5.26 -20.17 0.29
N ALA A 211 -5.83 -19.79 -0.85
CA ALA A 211 -5.96 -20.70 -2.00
C ALA A 211 -4.59 -21.14 -2.54
N GLU A 212 -3.63 -20.21 -2.64
CA GLU A 212 -2.26 -20.54 -3.05
C GLU A 212 -1.55 -21.46 -2.04
N LEU A 213 -1.74 -21.22 -0.74
CA LEU A 213 -1.20 -22.09 0.31
C LEU A 213 -1.78 -23.50 0.20
N GLN A 214 -3.11 -23.62 0.06
CA GLN A 214 -3.79 -24.91 -0.07
C GLN A 214 -3.34 -25.69 -1.32
N ALA A 215 -3.02 -25.00 -2.41
CA ALA A 215 -2.51 -25.63 -3.63
C ALA A 215 -1.07 -26.15 -3.49
N ARG A 216 -0.26 -25.55 -2.59
CA ARG A 216 1.17 -25.87 -2.46
C ARG A 216 1.51 -26.72 -1.24
N ASP A 217 0.72 -26.64 -0.17
CA ASP A 217 1.01 -27.30 1.10
C ASP A 217 -0.21 -28.08 1.62
N PRO A 218 -0.16 -29.43 1.54
CA PRO A 218 -1.25 -30.27 2.04
C PRO A 218 -1.60 -30.03 3.52
N ARG A 219 -0.67 -29.52 4.33
CA ARG A 219 -0.94 -29.19 5.74
C ARG A 219 -1.94 -28.06 5.90
N ALA A 220 -2.13 -27.22 4.87
CA ALA A 220 -3.15 -26.19 4.88
C ALA A 220 -4.58 -26.72 5.04
N ALA A 221 -4.84 -28.00 4.70
CA ALA A 221 -6.10 -28.67 4.96
C ALA A 221 -6.42 -28.77 6.47
N SER A 222 -5.43 -28.61 7.36
CA SER A 222 -5.64 -28.53 8.81
C SER A 222 -5.97 -27.14 9.33
N LEU A 223 -6.13 -26.16 8.45
CA LEU A 223 -6.55 -24.81 8.79
C LEU A 223 -8.04 -24.61 8.52
N ARG A 224 -8.69 -23.86 9.41
CA ARG A 224 -10.11 -23.54 9.35
C ARG A 224 -10.35 -22.04 9.50
N VAL A 225 -11.18 -21.46 8.63
CA VAL A 225 -11.59 -20.08 8.70
C VAL A 225 -12.60 -19.86 9.84
N VAL A 226 -12.37 -18.84 10.65
CA VAL A 226 -13.23 -18.42 11.77
C VAL A 226 -13.80 -17.02 11.60
N GLY A 227 -13.31 -16.26 10.61
CA GLY A 227 -13.80 -14.93 10.28
C GLY A 227 -13.39 -14.50 8.87
N ARG A 228 -14.18 -13.57 8.31
CA ARG A 228 -13.94 -12.96 7.00
C ARG A 228 -14.12 -11.46 7.11
N SER A 229 -13.25 -10.69 6.47
CA SER A 229 -13.37 -9.23 6.43
C SER A 229 -14.38 -8.75 5.39
N MET A 230 -14.64 -7.44 5.41
CA MET A 230 -15.16 -6.72 4.24
C MET A 230 -14.24 -6.89 3.03
N SER A 231 -14.77 -6.62 1.84
CA SER A 231 -14.00 -6.62 0.60
C SER A 231 -13.17 -5.33 0.47
N ALA A 232 -11.99 -5.42 -0.16
CA ALA A 232 -11.16 -4.27 -0.49
C ALA A 232 -10.58 -4.42 -1.91
N PRO A 233 -10.28 -3.32 -2.62
CA PRO A 233 -9.60 -3.37 -3.90
C PRO A 233 -8.24 -4.06 -3.78
N ARG A 234 -7.88 -4.84 -4.80
CA ARG A 234 -6.62 -5.58 -4.83
C ARG A 234 -5.40 -4.66 -4.84
N ALA A 235 -5.48 -3.58 -5.63
CA ALA A 235 -4.51 -2.48 -5.64
C ALA A 235 -5.12 -1.23 -6.29
N MET A 236 -4.45 -0.11 -6.12
CA MET A 236 -4.84 1.21 -6.64
C MET A 236 -3.64 1.91 -7.26
N GLU A 237 -3.90 2.62 -8.34
CA GLU A 237 -2.99 3.58 -8.93
C GLU A 237 -3.37 4.98 -8.44
N LEU A 238 -2.44 5.66 -7.78
CA LEU A 238 -2.63 6.98 -7.19
C LEU A 238 -1.73 7.98 -7.90
N VAL A 239 -2.19 9.22 -8.03
CA VAL A 239 -1.37 10.29 -8.60
C VAL A 239 -1.25 11.45 -7.64
N ARG A 240 -0.18 12.26 -7.74
CA ARG A 240 -0.07 13.47 -6.91
C ARG A 240 -1.20 14.45 -7.23
N ALA A 241 -1.64 15.20 -6.22
CA ALA A 241 -2.84 16.04 -6.30
C ALA A 241 -2.75 17.14 -7.38
N ASP A 242 -1.55 17.69 -7.58
CA ASP A 242 -1.24 18.79 -8.51
C ASP A 242 -0.65 18.32 -9.84
N LEU A 243 -0.78 17.02 -10.20
CA LEU A 243 -0.35 16.53 -11.52
C LEU A 243 -1.16 17.22 -12.62
N ASP A 244 -0.46 17.71 -13.66
CA ASP A 244 -1.12 18.34 -14.82
C ASP A 244 -2.31 17.48 -15.30
N PRO A 245 -3.50 18.04 -15.42
CA PRO A 245 -4.69 17.27 -15.80
C PRO A 245 -4.55 16.53 -17.13
N ARG A 246 -3.79 17.08 -18.11
CA ARG A 246 -3.54 16.41 -19.41
C ARG A 246 -2.64 15.19 -19.23
N VAL A 247 -1.60 15.31 -18.40
CA VAL A 247 -0.70 14.19 -18.06
C VAL A 247 -1.47 13.11 -17.31
N ARG A 248 -2.29 13.50 -16.34
CA ARG A 248 -3.14 12.58 -15.57
C ARG A 248 -4.11 11.81 -16.46
N GLU A 249 -4.85 12.50 -17.31
CA GLU A 249 -5.82 11.84 -18.20
C GLU A 249 -5.14 10.97 -19.26
N ARG A 250 -3.98 11.40 -19.79
CA ARG A 250 -3.22 10.57 -20.71
C ARG A 250 -2.67 9.31 -20.06
N LEU A 251 -2.14 9.43 -18.85
CA LEU A 251 -1.69 8.26 -18.06
C LEU A 251 -2.85 7.29 -17.84
N ARG A 252 -4.03 7.80 -17.43
CA ARG A 252 -5.22 6.98 -17.26
C ARG A 252 -5.58 6.24 -18.56
N ALA A 253 -5.66 6.93 -19.69
CA ALA A 253 -5.97 6.32 -20.98
C ALA A 253 -4.96 5.23 -21.37
N VAL A 254 -3.65 5.50 -21.23
CA VAL A 254 -2.59 4.54 -21.57
C VAL A 254 -2.66 3.29 -20.70
N LEU A 255 -2.94 3.42 -19.40
CA LEU A 255 -3.07 2.27 -18.49
C LEU A 255 -4.31 1.43 -18.81
N LEU A 256 -5.45 2.06 -19.16
CA LEU A 256 -6.66 1.34 -19.59
C LEU A 256 -6.43 0.59 -20.91
N GLU A 257 -5.72 1.21 -21.87
CA GLU A 257 -5.34 0.59 -23.14
C GLU A 257 -4.40 -0.59 -22.95
N ALA A 258 -3.43 -0.48 -22.03
CA ALA A 258 -2.45 -1.53 -21.73
C ALA A 258 -3.11 -2.88 -21.41
N SER A 259 -4.28 -2.85 -20.77
CA SER A 259 -5.06 -4.07 -20.46
C SER A 259 -5.55 -4.84 -21.69
N ARG A 260 -5.54 -4.21 -22.86
CA ARG A 260 -6.02 -4.78 -24.13
C ARG A 260 -4.93 -4.90 -25.19
N ASP A 261 -3.75 -4.33 -24.92
CA ASP A 261 -2.61 -4.33 -25.85
C ASP A 261 -1.71 -5.55 -25.57
N PRO A 262 -1.62 -6.51 -26.53
CA PRO A 262 -0.71 -7.64 -26.37
C PRO A 262 0.76 -7.27 -26.14
N GLN A 263 1.20 -6.08 -26.59
CA GLN A 263 2.56 -5.60 -26.37
C GLN A 263 2.81 -5.25 -24.89
N ALA A 264 1.77 -4.90 -24.13
CA ALA A 264 1.85 -4.61 -22.70
C ALA A 264 1.90 -5.88 -21.84
N ALA A 265 1.45 -7.03 -22.35
CA ALA A 265 1.27 -8.24 -21.55
C ALA A 265 2.51 -8.66 -20.74
N PRO A 266 3.76 -8.68 -21.29
CA PRO A 266 4.95 -9.00 -20.50
C PRO A 266 5.25 -7.97 -19.39
N ALA A 267 4.97 -6.69 -19.65
CA ALA A 267 5.16 -5.61 -18.68
C ALA A 267 4.12 -5.71 -17.54
N LEU A 268 2.86 -5.95 -17.88
CA LEU A 268 1.77 -6.16 -16.92
C LEU A 268 2.01 -7.38 -16.04
N GLN A 269 2.49 -8.49 -16.62
CA GLN A 269 2.82 -9.68 -15.84
C GLN A 269 3.94 -9.39 -14.82
N ARG A 270 4.96 -8.62 -15.18
CA ARG A 270 6.00 -8.18 -14.24
C ARG A 270 5.47 -7.19 -13.22
N PHE A 271 4.53 -6.32 -13.61
CA PHE A 271 3.86 -5.36 -12.73
C PHE A 271 2.84 -6.06 -11.83
N PHE A 272 3.37 -6.89 -10.91
CA PHE A 272 2.61 -7.64 -9.90
C PHE A 272 1.53 -8.57 -10.47
N GLY A 273 1.71 -9.13 -11.67
CA GLY A 273 0.70 -9.97 -12.30
C GLY A 273 -0.58 -9.21 -12.67
N THR A 274 -0.44 -7.94 -13.02
CA THR A 274 -1.58 -7.11 -13.42
C THR A 274 -2.25 -7.68 -14.65
N THR A 275 -3.56 -7.88 -14.58
CA THR A 275 -4.39 -8.35 -15.69
C THR A 275 -5.23 -7.23 -16.28
N ARG A 276 -5.58 -6.23 -15.45
CA ARG A 276 -6.42 -5.12 -15.91
C ARG A 276 -6.28 -3.89 -15.00
N PHE A 277 -6.37 -2.71 -15.60
CA PHE A 277 -6.70 -1.47 -14.93
C PHE A 277 -8.17 -1.15 -15.20
N ALA A 278 -8.87 -0.60 -14.21
CA ALA A 278 -10.28 -0.27 -14.29
C ALA A 278 -10.57 1.09 -13.64
N ASP A 279 -11.56 1.80 -14.18
CA ASP A 279 -12.07 3.01 -13.56
C ASP A 279 -12.65 2.71 -12.18
N VAL A 280 -12.60 3.72 -11.30
CA VAL A 280 -13.27 3.69 -10.01
C VAL A 280 -14.76 3.88 -10.24
N THR A 281 -15.56 2.86 -9.96
CA THR A 281 -17.02 2.97 -10.03
C THR A 281 -17.56 3.74 -8.82
N PRO A 282 -18.81 4.23 -8.86
CA PRO A 282 -19.46 4.82 -7.68
C PRO A 282 -19.49 3.85 -6.49
N GLU A 283 -19.70 2.54 -6.74
CA GLU A 283 -19.66 1.51 -5.71
C GLU A 283 -18.26 1.35 -5.10
N ASP A 284 -17.21 1.38 -5.94
CA ASP A 284 -15.83 1.34 -5.48
C ASP A 284 -15.49 2.56 -4.62
N ALA A 285 -15.91 3.75 -5.05
CA ALA A 285 -15.70 4.99 -4.30
C ALA A 285 -16.36 4.92 -2.92
N ALA A 286 -17.64 4.51 -2.87
CA ALA A 286 -18.36 4.35 -1.60
C ALA A 286 -17.70 3.28 -0.70
N ALA A 287 -17.24 2.16 -1.27
CA ALA A 287 -16.53 1.12 -0.52
C ALA A 287 -15.17 1.61 0.02
N LEU A 288 -14.45 2.43 -0.75
CA LEU A 288 -13.21 3.06 -0.31
C LEU A 288 -13.44 4.06 0.82
N ASP A 289 -14.52 4.85 0.79
CA ASP A 289 -14.88 5.76 1.87
C ASP A 289 -15.19 5.01 3.17
N VAL A 290 -15.98 3.93 3.09
CA VAL A 290 -16.25 3.05 4.24
C VAL A 290 -14.97 2.44 4.80
N LEU A 291 -14.09 1.95 3.92
CA LEU A 291 -12.81 1.37 4.31
C LEU A 291 -11.88 2.42 4.93
N ALA A 292 -11.86 3.66 4.40
CA ALA A 292 -11.07 4.75 4.92
C ALA A 292 -11.49 5.13 6.34
N GLU A 293 -12.80 5.23 6.59
CA GLU A 293 -13.35 5.53 7.92
C GLU A 293 -13.06 4.39 8.91
N ALA A 294 -13.25 3.13 8.50
CA ALA A 294 -12.91 1.98 9.33
C ALA A 294 -11.40 1.94 9.64
N ALA A 295 -10.54 2.22 8.66
CA ALA A 295 -9.10 2.31 8.86
C ALA A 295 -8.69 3.44 9.81
N ARG A 296 -9.39 4.58 9.78
CA ARG A 296 -9.17 5.69 10.72
C ARG A 296 -9.49 5.27 12.15
N ARG A 297 -10.70 4.74 12.38
CA ARG A 297 -11.14 4.23 13.70
C ARG A 297 -10.20 3.14 14.24
N THR A 298 -9.74 2.25 13.36
CA THR A 298 -8.81 1.17 13.72
C THR A 298 -7.47 1.72 14.21
N ARG A 299 -6.91 2.73 13.54
CA ARG A 299 -5.66 3.37 13.99
C ARG A 299 -5.84 4.04 15.35
N GLU A 300 -6.90 4.79 15.53
CA GLU A 300 -7.20 5.46 16.81
C GLU A 300 -7.39 4.48 17.99
N ALA A 301 -7.84 3.25 17.71
CA ALA A 301 -8.07 2.23 18.73
C ALA A 301 -6.80 1.40 19.07
N ILE A 302 -5.80 1.35 18.17
CA ILE A 302 -4.58 0.54 18.34
C ILE A 302 -3.37 1.40 18.76
N GLU A 303 -3.31 2.67 18.33
CA GLU A 303 -2.26 3.65 18.69
C GLU A 303 -2.55 4.33 20.03
#